data_7b5d874afb63a10daa64a9afebd3a084
#
_entry.id   7b5d874afb63a10daa64a9afebd3a084
#
_cell.length_a   1.000
_cell.length_b   1.000
_cell.length_c   1.000
_cell.angle_alpha   90.00
_cell.angle_beta   90.00
_cell.angle_gamma   90.00
#
_symmetry.space_group_name_H-M   'P 1'
#
loop_
_entity.id
_entity.type
_entity.pdbx_description
1 polymer ?
#
loop_
_entity_poly.entity_id
_entity_poly.type
_entity_poly.pdbx_seq_one_letter_code
_entity_poly.pdbx_strand_id
1 'polypeptide(L)'
;MELIGVAGRHRRQPDPAFRPPIVVRALPLARPWLYEAWNRFEWPPVERATGTIDVCHSTVAIPAATKAPHVVTVHDVAFVRTPERFTAHGARVMKAGLERCRHAELVLCPSAATFGDLVEIGFDERRIRRVPWGVEAVPVSEADITRVRSTYALPERFVLYVGTVEPRKNVTRLARATASLGEQLSLVVAGAPGWGDAEGTSEDGVRFLGFVPERDLPALYSCATVFAYPSLDEGFGMPVAEAMAYGLPVVTSRGTATEETAGGAAVLVDAGDVDSIREGLAAALDDAPRLAERGRARAADLSWDAAADATLAAYREAAG
;
A
#
# COMPACT_ATOMS: atom_id res chain seq x y z
N MET A 1 24.07 2.11 13.93
CA MET A 1 23.15 3.16 13.44
C MET A 1 22.05 3.35 14.50
N GLU A 2 21.76 4.60 14.86
CA GLU A 2 20.64 4.95 15.73
C GLU A 2 19.51 5.53 14.88
N LEU A 3 18.27 5.07 15.09
CA LEU A 3 17.08 5.56 14.40
C LEU A 3 16.21 6.35 15.38
N ILE A 4 15.86 7.57 14.99
CA ILE A 4 14.94 8.44 15.74
C ILE A 4 13.75 8.78 14.84
N GLY A 5 12.57 8.36 15.23
CA GLY A 5 11.33 8.76 14.58
C GLY A 5 10.98 10.22 14.93
N VAL A 6 10.50 10.98 13.95
CA VAL A 6 9.98 12.33 14.17
C VAL A 6 8.53 12.39 13.69
N ALA A 7 7.64 12.88 14.53
CA ALA A 7 6.23 13.00 14.22
C ALA A 7 5.68 14.40 14.59
N GLY A 8 4.56 14.77 13.98
CA GLY A 8 3.78 15.90 14.44
C GLY A 8 3.19 15.67 15.83
N ARG A 9 2.87 16.74 16.53
CA ARG A 9 2.26 16.67 17.85
C ARG A 9 0.89 15.98 17.79
N HIS A 10 0.70 14.96 18.61
CA HIS A 10 -0.58 14.28 18.81
C HIS A 10 -1.22 14.70 20.14
N ARG A 11 -2.54 14.90 20.13
CA ARG A 11 -3.31 15.18 21.38
C ARG A 11 -3.45 13.92 22.24
N ARG A 12 -3.51 12.75 21.61
CA ARG A 12 -3.55 11.44 22.25
C ARG A 12 -2.42 10.60 21.67
N GLN A 13 -1.87 9.72 22.48
CA GLN A 13 -0.87 8.77 21.94
C GLN A 13 -1.55 7.84 20.93
N PRO A 14 -0.89 7.51 19.82
CA PRO A 14 -1.36 6.48 18.90
C PRO A 14 -1.59 5.16 19.61
N ASP A 15 -2.52 4.35 19.09
CA ASP A 15 -2.68 2.96 19.54
C ASP A 15 -1.33 2.24 19.51
N PRO A 16 -1.02 1.41 20.52
CA PRO A 16 0.22 0.62 20.54
C PRO A 16 0.51 -0.13 19.25
N ALA A 17 -0.50 -0.63 18.56
CA ALA A 17 -0.38 -1.32 17.27
C ALA A 17 0.22 -0.44 16.15
N PHE A 18 0.11 0.90 16.26
CA PHE A 18 0.65 1.85 15.28
C PHE A 18 1.91 2.58 15.78
N ARG A 19 2.55 2.10 16.83
CA ARG A 19 3.79 2.69 17.33
C ARG A 19 4.98 1.94 16.75
N PRO A 20 5.87 2.63 16.01
CA PRO A 20 7.09 1.97 15.55
C PRO A 20 7.98 1.58 16.74
N PRO A 21 8.77 0.50 16.62
CA PRO A 21 9.64 0.01 17.69
C PRO A 21 10.93 0.85 17.85
N ILE A 22 10.82 2.15 17.69
CA ILE A 22 11.91 3.12 17.82
C ILE A 22 11.48 4.31 18.68
N VAL A 23 12.43 5.08 19.16
CA VAL A 23 12.12 6.33 19.87
C VAL A 23 11.50 7.32 18.90
N VAL A 24 10.32 7.83 19.23
CA VAL A 24 9.63 8.87 18.43
C VAL A 24 9.60 10.18 19.22
N ARG A 25 10.09 11.25 18.61
CA ARG A 25 10.09 12.61 19.17
C ARG A 25 9.08 13.49 18.42
N ALA A 26 8.38 14.35 19.15
CA ALA A 26 7.33 15.20 18.58
C ALA A 26 7.85 16.59 18.24
N LEU A 27 7.47 17.08 17.07
CA LEU A 27 7.58 18.49 16.70
C LEU A 27 6.36 19.28 17.22
N PRO A 28 6.49 20.62 17.37
CA PRO A 28 5.44 21.43 18.02
C PRO A 28 4.13 21.52 17.26
N LEU A 29 4.14 21.28 15.94
CA LEU A 29 2.94 21.35 15.09
C LEU A 29 2.29 19.97 14.92
N ALA A 30 0.96 19.92 14.91
CA ALA A 30 0.19 18.73 14.55
C ALA A 30 -0.04 18.64 13.04
N ARG A 31 -0.30 17.45 12.51
CA ARG A 31 -0.90 17.30 11.18
C ARG A 31 -2.31 17.96 11.19
N PRO A 32 -2.73 18.64 10.11
CA PRO A 32 -2.04 18.86 8.82
C PRO A 32 -1.07 20.05 8.81
N TRP A 33 -1.06 20.86 9.89
CA TRP A 33 -0.29 22.11 9.94
C TRP A 33 1.21 21.94 9.76
N LEU A 34 1.76 20.80 10.23
CA LEU A 34 3.17 20.48 10.05
C LEU A 34 3.53 20.33 8.55
N TYR A 35 2.69 19.65 7.78
CA TYR A 35 2.93 19.46 6.35
C TYR A 35 2.82 20.76 5.55
N GLU A 36 1.85 21.61 5.88
CA GLU A 36 1.74 22.94 5.26
C GLU A 36 2.94 23.83 5.63
N ALA A 37 3.41 23.77 6.88
CA ALA A 37 4.56 24.52 7.34
C ALA A 37 5.87 24.05 6.66
N TRP A 38 6.05 22.74 6.49
CA TRP A 38 7.18 22.19 5.75
C TRP A 38 7.11 22.58 4.26
N ASN A 39 5.94 22.48 3.64
CA ASN A 39 5.80 22.83 2.23
C ASN A 39 6.00 24.33 1.92
N ARG A 40 5.70 25.25 2.87
CA ARG A 40 5.72 26.69 2.63
C ARG A 40 6.90 27.41 3.25
N PHE A 41 7.35 26.96 4.41
CA PHE A 41 8.29 27.71 5.25
C PHE A 41 9.53 26.91 5.65
N GLU A 42 9.60 25.63 5.28
CA GLU A 42 10.67 24.71 5.70
C GLU A 42 10.92 24.77 7.22
N TRP A 43 9.83 24.76 7.99
CA TRP A 43 9.87 24.91 9.45
C TRP A 43 8.76 24.07 10.12
N PRO A 44 8.97 23.50 11.31
CA PRO A 44 10.22 23.45 12.07
C PRO A 44 11.18 22.36 11.51
N PRO A 45 12.50 22.56 11.58
CA PRO A 45 13.45 21.53 11.20
C PRO A 45 13.42 20.37 12.19
N VAL A 46 13.66 19.15 11.69
CA VAL A 46 13.61 17.92 12.51
C VAL A 46 14.67 17.94 13.61
N GLU A 47 15.80 18.63 13.41
CA GLU A 47 16.89 18.80 14.36
C GLU A 47 16.48 19.47 15.67
N ARG A 48 15.33 20.16 15.70
CA ARG A 48 14.76 20.66 16.96
C ARG A 48 14.35 19.54 17.92
N ALA A 49 14.01 18.39 17.36
CA ALA A 49 13.63 17.22 18.14
C ALA A 49 14.77 16.20 18.25
N THR A 50 15.62 16.07 17.23
CA THR A 50 16.64 15.03 17.16
C THR A 50 18.02 15.50 17.63
N GLY A 51 18.34 16.79 17.53
CA GLY A 51 19.72 17.28 17.48
C GLY A 51 20.32 17.02 16.09
N THR A 52 21.66 17.07 15.99
CA THR A 52 22.38 16.79 14.74
C THR A 52 22.14 15.35 14.31
N ILE A 53 21.90 15.15 13.01
CA ILE A 53 21.67 13.84 12.36
C ILE A 53 22.51 13.75 11.08
N ASP A 54 22.87 12.54 10.68
CA ASP A 54 23.68 12.31 9.49
C ASP A 54 22.81 12.31 8.22
N VAL A 55 21.56 11.78 8.31
CA VAL A 55 20.60 11.70 7.21
C VAL A 55 19.19 11.89 7.77
N CYS A 56 18.35 12.60 7.03
CA CYS A 56 16.91 12.68 7.26
C CYS A 56 16.16 11.85 6.20
N HIS A 57 15.28 10.96 6.62
CA HIS A 57 14.40 10.23 5.69
C HIS A 57 12.94 10.62 5.89
N SER A 58 12.32 11.23 4.89
CA SER A 58 10.88 11.45 4.82
C SER A 58 10.19 10.25 4.17
N THR A 59 9.41 9.54 4.95
CA THR A 59 8.73 8.30 4.51
C THR A 59 7.50 8.53 3.63
N VAL A 60 7.21 9.75 3.25
CA VAL A 60 6.14 10.17 2.33
C VAL A 60 6.62 11.31 1.44
N ALA A 61 5.96 11.56 0.31
CA ALA A 61 6.30 12.63 -0.63
C ALA A 61 6.00 14.05 -0.07
N ILE A 62 6.33 14.29 1.19
CA ILE A 62 6.28 15.59 1.87
C ILE A 62 7.60 15.73 2.65
N PRO A 63 8.64 16.32 2.02
CA PRO A 63 9.94 16.45 2.63
C PRO A 63 9.89 17.24 3.93
N ALA A 64 10.39 16.65 5.01
CA ALA A 64 10.58 17.35 6.27
C ALA A 64 11.61 18.50 6.09
N ALA A 65 11.49 19.53 6.91
CA ALA A 65 12.54 20.53 6.97
C ALA A 65 13.76 19.96 7.72
N THR A 66 14.94 20.02 7.09
CA THR A 66 16.19 19.51 7.65
C THR A 66 17.39 20.25 7.03
N LYS A 67 18.52 20.21 7.72
CA LYS A 67 19.82 20.63 7.19
C LYS A 67 20.71 19.44 6.83
N ALA A 68 20.31 18.25 7.23
CA ALA A 68 21.01 17.02 6.89
C ALA A 68 20.70 16.58 5.46
N PRO A 69 21.56 15.77 4.83
CA PRO A 69 21.26 15.08 3.58
C PRO A 69 19.87 14.41 3.64
N HIS A 70 19.07 14.57 2.59
CA HIS A 70 17.67 14.20 2.61
C HIS A 70 17.36 13.04 1.66
N VAL A 71 16.81 11.98 2.20
CA VAL A 71 16.24 10.85 1.46
C VAL A 71 14.71 10.94 1.57
N VAL A 72 13.99 10.73 0.48
CA VAL A 72 12.51 10.78 0.48
C VAL A 72 11.96 9.54 -0.18
N THR A 73 10.96 8.89 0.43
CA THR A 73 10.19 7.83 -0.24
C THR A 73 8.97 8.41 -0.92
N VAL A 74 8.84 8.14 -2.22
CA VAL A 74 7.64 8.37 -3.02
C VAL A 74 6.99 7.03 -3.33
N HIS A 75 5.83 6.79 -2.72
CA HIS A 75 5.14 5.51 -2.84
C HIS A 75 4.42 5.35 -4.19
N ASP A 76 3.79 6.41 -4.67
CA ASP A 76 3.16 6.55 -5.98
C ASP A 76 3.05 8.04 -6.34
N VAL A 77 2.66 8.32 -7.57
CA VAL A 77 2.35 9.66 -8.07
C VAL A 77 0.91 9.76 -8.62
N ALA A 78 0.02 8.89 -8.20
CA ALA A 78 -1.36 8.84 -8.66
C ALA A 78 -2.09 10.19 -8.50
N PHE A 79 -1.79 10.94 -7.44
CA PHE A 79 -2.32 12.29 -7.20
C PHE A 79 -1.87 13.34 -8.25
N VAL A 80 -0.86 13.04 -9.06
CA VAL A 80 -0.43 13.86 -10.20
C VAL A 80 -1.16 13.43 -11.45
N ARG A 81 -1.22 12.11 -11.72
CA ARG A 81 -1.76 11.52 -12.95
C ARG A 81 -3.29 11.55 -13.01
N THR A 82 -3.93 11.30 -11.89
CA THR A 82 -5.40 11.21 -11.75
C THR A 82 -5.90 12.03 -10.57
N PRO A 83 -5.65 13.37 -10.54
CA PRO A 83 -5.98 14.23 -9.41
C PRO A 83 -7.47 14.25 -9.07
N GLU A 84 -8.34 13.97 -10.02
CA GLU A 84 -9.80 13.88 -9.87
C GLU A 84 -10.23 12.72 -8.94
N ARG A 85 -9.33 11.75 -8.69
CA ARG A 85 -9.56 10.63 -7.78
C ARG A 85 -9.15 10.93 -6.34
N PHE A 86 -8.70 12.15 -6.07
CA PHE A 86 -8.25 12.62 -4.75
C PHE A 86 -9.05 13.84 -4.30
N THR A 87 -9.02 14.14 -3.00
CA THR A 87 -9.55 15.41 -2.53
C THR A 87 -8.67 16.55 -3.06
N ALA A 88 -9.29 17.68 -3.45
CA ALA A 88 -8.55 18.84 -3.99
C ALA A 88 -7.46 19.33 -3.03
N HIS A 89 -7.72 19.31 -1.70
CA HIS A 89 -6.74 19.67 -0.68
C HIS A 89 -5.59 18.66 -0.64
N GLY A 90 -5.88 17.36 -0.61
CA GLY A 90 -4.88 16.29 -0.58
C GLY A 90 -3.97 16.34 -1.81
N ALA A 91 -4.54 16.41 -3.00
CA ALA A 91 -3.78 16.50 -4.25
C ALA A 91 -2.86 17.73 -4.26
N ARG A 92 -3.35 18.90 -3.81
CA ARG A 92 -2.55 20.13 -3.72
C ARG A 92 -1.35 19.99 -2.78
N VAL A 93 -1.57 19.45 -1.57
CA VAL A 93 -0.51 19.28 -0.56
C VAL A 93 0.53 18.28 -1.02
N MET A 94 0.09 17.15 -1.61
CA MET A 94 0.98 16.11 -2.13
C MET A 94 1.79 16.60 -3.33
N LYS A 95 1.17 17.35 -4.27
CA LYS A 95 1.88 17.95 -5.41
C LYS A 95 2.94 18.94 -4.94
N ALA A 96 2.61 19.82 -3.98
CA ALA A 96 3.58 20.77 -3.42
C ALA A 96 4.76 20.06 -2.73
N GLY A 97 4.48 18.98 -1.99
CA GLY A 97 5.52 18.14 -1.38
C GLY A 97 6.39 17.46 -2.42
N LEU A 98 5.77 16.87 -3.45
CA LEU A 98 6.49 16.17 -4.52
C LEU A 98 7.47 17.10 -5.28
N GLU A 99 7.08 18.35 -5.54
CA GLU A 99 8.00 19.32 -6.16
C GLU A 99 9.23 19.57 -5.29
N ARG A 100 9.08 19.60 -3.97
CA ARG A 100 10.20 19.71 -3.04
C ARG A 100 11.07 18.45 -2.98
N CYS A 101 10.52 17.27 -3.26
CA CYS A 101 11.28 16.03 -3.35
C CYS A 101 12.39 16.07 -4.42
N ARG A 102 12.28 16.95 -5.43
CA ARG A 102 13.30 17.16 -6.47
C ARG A 102 14.65 17.65 -5.91
N HIS A 103 14.63 18.24 -4.72
CA HIS A 103 15.84 18.74 -4.05
C HIS A 103 16.49 17.72 -3.10
N ALA A 104 15.84 16.55 -2.91
CA ALA A 104 16.41 15.49 -2.09
C ALA A 104 17.67 14.91 -2.76
N GLU A 105 18.63 14.45 -1.96
CA GLU A 105 19.80 13.71 -2.44
C GLU A 105 19.39 12.45 -3.14
N LEU A 106 18.45 11.68 -2.54
CA LEU A 106 17.91 10.47 -3.13
C LEU A 106 16.39 10.39 -2.94
N VAL A 107 15.74 9.81 -3.94
CA VAL A 107 14.32 9.47 -3.92
C VAL A 107 14.17 7.95 -3.97
N LEU A 108 13.53 7.36 -2.98
CA LEU A 108 13.22 5.94 -2.96
C LEU A 108 11.82 5.71 -3.52
N CYS A 109 11.66 4.64 -4.30
CA CYS A 109 10.36 4.22 -4.80
C CYS A 109 10.22 2.69 -4.75
N PRO A 110 9.00 2.14 -4.58
CA PRO A 110 8.84 0.71 -4.31
C PRO A 110 8.82 -0.17 -5.56
N SER A 111 8.64 0.40 -6.76
CA SER A 111 8.44 -0.36 -7.99
C SER A 111 9.08 0.28 -9.22
N ALA A 112 9.24 -0.49 -10.30
CA ALA A 112 9.65 0.04 -11.60
C ALA A 112 8.57 0.95 -12.21
N ALA A 113 7.29 0.67 -11.94
CA ALA A 113 6.19 1.53 -12.37
C ALA A 113 6.32 2.93 -11.75
N THR A 114 6.47 3.02 -10.42
CA THR A 114 6.68 4.33 -9.76
C THR A 114 8.00 4.99 -10.19
N PHE A 115 9.06 4.22 -10.44
CA PHE A 115 10.31 4.72 -11.00
C PHE A 115 10.07 5.41 -12.36
N GLY A 116 9.40 4.71 -13.28
CA GLY A 116 9.06 5.25 -14.60
C GLY A 116 8.21 6.51 -14.51
N ASP A 117 7.20 6.50 -13.65
CA ASP A 117 6.34 7.67 -13.40
C ASP A 117 7.13 8.88 -12.90
N LEU A 118 8.09 8.68 -11.98
CA LEU A 118 8.96 9.75 -11.47
C LEU A 118 9.84 10.32 -12.59
N VAL A 119 10.41 9.47 -13.43
CA VAL A 119 11.22 9.91 -14.60
C VAL A 119 10.35 10.70 -15.58
N GLU A 120 9.13 10.19 -15.88
CA GLU A 120 8.19 10.85 -16.80
C GLU A 120 7.82 12.27 -16.34
N ILE A 121 7.63 12.47 -15.03
CA ILE A 121 7.34 13.79 -14.48
C ILE A 121 8.60 14.62 -14.22
N GLY A 122 9.78 14.17 -14.67
CA GLY A 122 11.02 14.94 -14.75
C GLY A 122 11.92 14.88 -13.50
N PHE A 123 11.87 13.80 -12.71
CA PHE A 123 12.89 13.54 -11.69
C PHE A 123 14.19 13.05 -12.33
N ASP A 124 15.33 13.42 -11.75
CA ASP A 124 16.65 12.92 -12.20
C ASP A 124 16.77 11.43 -11.86
N GLU A 125 16.78 10.58 -12.89
CA GLU A 125 16.90 9.12 -12.78
C GLU A 125 18.07 8.69 -11.90
N ARG A 126 19.20 9.40 -11.95
CA ARG A 126 20.40 9.13 -11.15
C ARG A 126 20.18 9.25 -9.64
N ARG A 127 19.15 9.98 -9.23
CA ARG A 127 18.77 10.17 -7.81
C ARG A 127 17.67 9.22 -7.36
N ILE A 128 17.09 8.39 -8.24
CA ILE A 128 16.03 7.46 -7.86
C ILE A 128 16.63 6.09 -7.54
N ARG A 129 16.18 5.49 -6.45
CA ARG A 129 16.54 4.12 -6.06
C ARG A 129 15.28 3.30 -5.85
N ARG A 130 15.19 2.13 -6.49
CA ARG A 130 14.10 1.20 -6.25
C ARG A 130 14.37 0.40 -4.98
N VAL A 131 13.39 0.41 -4.08
CA VAL A 131 13.40 -0.32 -2.82
C VAL A 131 12.07 -1.08 -2.71
N PRO A 132 11.94 -2.25 -3.35
CA PRO A 132 10.75 -3.09 -3.22
C PRO A 132 10.50 -3.44 -1.75
N TRP A 133 9.24 -3.44 -1.35
CA TRP A 133 8.90 -3.80 0.02
C TRP A 133 8.91 -5.30 0.24
N GLY A 134 9.15 -5.70 1.47
CA GLY A 134 9.02 -7.07 1.91
C GLY A 134 7.59 -7.45 2.27
N VAL A 135 7.36 -8.73 2.43
CA VAL A 135 6.14 -9.29 3.01
C VAL A 135 6.51 -10.48 3.90
N GLU A 136 5.75 -10.66 4.95
CA GLU A 136 5.91 -11.79 5.87
C GLU A 136 4.54 -12.36 6.21
N ALA A 137 4.39 -13.69 6.09
CA ALA A 137 3.21 -14.39 6.57
C ALA A 137 3.38 -14.77 8.03
N VAL A 138 2.48 -14.29 8.87
CA VAL A 138 2.42 -14.70 10.28
C VAL A 138 1.67 -16.03 10.37
N PRO A 139 2.17 -17.03 11.15
CA PRO A 139 1.46 -18.28 11.36
C PRO A 139 0.04 -18.07 11.91
N VAL A 140 -0.93 -18.80 11.37
CA VAL A 140 -2.34 -18.69 11.74
C VAL A 140 -2.80 -20.00 12.35
N SER A 141 -3.44 -19.94 13.51
CA SER A 141 -3.99 -21.12 14.19
C SER A 141 -5.43 -21.41 13.72
N GLU A 142 -5.87 -22.67 13.81
CA GLU A 142 -7.26 -23.06 13.56
C GLU A 142 -8.26 -22.30 14.46
N ALA A 143 -7.84 -21.95 15.68
CA ALA A 143 -8.64 -21.16 16.60
C ALA A 143 -8.83 -19.72 16.07
N ASP A 144 -7.80 -19.12 15.46
CA ASP A 144 -7.91 -17.78 14.83
C ASP A 144 -8.81 -17.82 13.61
N ILE A 145 -8.71 -18.85 12.76
CA ILE A 145 -9.59 -19.07 11.61
C ILE A 145 -11.05 -19.16 12.08
N THR A 146 -11.32 -19.99 13.06
CA THR A 146 -12.68 -20.18 13.61
C THR A 146 -13.22 -18.87 14.21
N ARG A 147 -12.41 -18.17 14.97
CA ARG A 147 -12.76 -16.89 15.58
C ARG A 147 -13.07 -15.83 14.51
N VAL A 148 -12.22 -15.68 13.50
CA VAL A 148 -12.39 -14.68 12.44
C VAL A 148 -13.61 -15.01 11.58
N ARG A 149 -13.80 -16.28 11.21
CA ARG A 149 -15.03 -16.72 10.49
C ARG A 149 -16.29 -16.36 11.25
N SER A 150 -16.31 -16.61 12.55
CA SER A 150 -17.47 -16.30 13.41
C SER A 150 -17.64 -14.79 13.61
N THR A 151 -16.55 -14.07 13.94
CA THR A 151 -16.61 -12.62 14.22
C THR A 151 -17.15 -11.82 13.05
N TYR A 152 -16.72 -12.16 11.84
CA TYR A 152 -17.11 -11.45 10.63
C TYR A 152 -18.24 -12.17 9.86
N ALA A 153 -18.75 -13.28 10.39
CA ALA A 153 -19.77 -14.12 9.77
C ALA A 153 -19.45 -14.43 8.29
N LEU A 154 -18.18 -14.86 8.03
CA LEU A 154 -17.67 -15.03 6.67
C LEU A 154 -18.43 -16.13 5.91
N PRO A 155 -18.69 -15.93 4.61
CA PRO A 155 -19.21 -16.99 3.74
C PRO A 155 -18.24 -18.18 3.67
N GLU A 156 -18.75 -19.33 3.27
CA GLU A 156 -17.90 -20.51 3.07
C GLU A 156 -16.85 -20.29 1.98
N ARG A 157 -17.28 -19.73 0.84
CA ARG A 157 -16.42 -19.39 -0.29
C ARG A 157 -16.58 -17.91 -0.65
N PHE A 158 -15.46 -17.20 -0.77
CA PHE A 158 -15.50 -15.78 -1.10
C PHE A 158 -14.24 -15.29 -1.80
N VAL A 159 -14.43 -14.25 -2.61
CA VAL A 159 -13.38 -13.36 -3.10
C VAL A 159 -13.04 -12.39 -1.98
N LEU A 160 -11.78 -12.28 -1.60
CA LEU A 160 -11.32 -11.27 -0.64
C LEU A 160 -10.73 -10.07 -1.37
N TYR A 161 -11.11 -8.90 -0.92
CA TYR A 161 -10.45 -7.63 -1.21
C TYR A 161 -10.01 -6.99 0.11
N VAL A 162 -8.77 -6.48 0.15
CA VAL A 162 -8.22 -5.76 1.32
C VAL A 162 -7.72 -4.38 0.89
N GLY A 163 -8.26 -3.32 1.48
CA GLY A 163 -7.85 -1.95 1.20
C GLY A 163 -8.98 -0.94 1.39
N THR A 164 -8.62 0.34 1.48
CA THR A 164 -9.59 1.44 1.54
C THR A 164 -10.51 1.43 0.32
N VAL A 165 -11.80 1.64 0.52
CA VAL A 165 -12.78 1.72 -0.58
C VAL A 165 -12.72 3.11 -1.20
N GLU A 166 -12.04 3.23 -2.32
CA GLU A 166 -11.86 4.48 -3.08
C GLU A 166 -11.90 4.20 -4.60
N PRO A 167 -12.21 5.19 -5.45
CA PRO A 167 -12.39 4.99 -6.90
C PRO A 167 -11.20 4.31 -7.58
N ARG A 168 -9.99 4.63 -7.19
CA ARG A 168 -8.75 4.05 -7.72
C ARG A 168 -8.65 2.53 -7.49
N LYS A 169 -9.22 2.06 -6.39
CA LYS A 169 -9.19 0.64 -5.96
C LYS A 169 -10.22 -0.24 -6.68
N ASN A 170 -11.16 0.36 -7.42
CA ASN A 170 -12.04 -0.32 -8.38
C ASN A 170 -12.97 -1.41 -7.80
N VAL A 171 -13.36 -1.26 -6.54
CA VAL A 171 -14.21 -2.25 -5.83
C VAL A 171 -15.57 -2.45 -6.53
N THR A 172 -16.12 -1.38 -7.14
CA THR A 172 -17.40 -1.45 -7.86
C THR A 172 -17.37 -2.43 -9.04
N ARG A 173 -16.31 -2.39 -9.88
CA ARG A 173 -16.19 -3.36 -10.99
C ARG A 173 -15.93 -4.76 -10.48
N LEU A 174 -15.16 -4.91 -9.41
CA LEU A 174 -14.94 -6.20 -8.76
C LEU A 174 -16.26 -6.80 -8.24
N ALA A 175 -17.10 -5.99 -7.62
CA ALA A 175 -18.42 -6.42 -7.13
C ALA A 175 -19.29 -6.98 -8.28
N ARG A 176 -19.40 -6.23 -9.39
CA ARG A 176 -20.13 -6.65 -10.58
C ARG A 176 -19.57 -7.95 -11.18
N ALA A 177 -18.26 -8.04 -11.30
CA ALA A 177 -17.60 -9.24 -11.82
C ALA A 177 -17.85 -10.46 -10.93
N THR A 178 -17.79 -10.29 -9.60
CA THR A 178 -18.05 -11.38 -8.65
C THR A 178 -19.53 -11.81 -8.69
N ALA A 179 -20.46 -10.88 -8.71
CA ALA A 179 -21.90 -11.18 -8.81
C ALA A 179 -22.23 -11.99 -10.08
N SER A 180 -21.52 -11.74 -11.18
CA SER A 180 -21.71 -12.47 -12.44
C SER A 180 -21.17 -13.91 -12.43
N LEU A 181 -20.44 -14.34 -11.38
CA LEU A 181 -20.00 -15.74 -11.18
C LEU A 181 -21.03 -16.62 -10.48
N GLY A 182 -22.15 -16.06 -10.04
CA GLY A 182 -23.28 -16.76 -9.43
C GLY A 182 -23.22 -16.79 -7.89
N GLU A 183 -24.29 -17.32 -7.28
CA GLU A 183 -24.58 -17.23 -5.83
C GLU A 183 -23.56 -17.97 -4.92
N GLN A 184 -22.71 -18.82 -5.48
CA GLN A 184 -21.76 -19.63 -4.69
C GLN A 184 -20.50 -18.88 -4.27
N LEU A 185 -20.29 -17.64 -4.72
CA LEU A 185 -19.09 -16.86 -4.44
C LEU A 185 -19.47 -15.42 -4.06
N SER A 186 -19.26 -15.06 -2.81
CA SER A 186 -19.50 -13.69 -2.31
C SER A 186 -18.24 -12.85 -2.41
N LEU A 187 -18.38 -11.51 -2.50
CA LEU A 187 -17.27 -10.57 -2.31
C LEU A 187 -17.21 -10.11 -0.85
N VAL A 188 -16.06 -10.29 -0.21
CA VAL A 188 -15.78 -9.75 1.13
C VAL A 188 -14.77 -8.62 0.99
N VAL A 189 -15.15 -7.44 1.44
CA VAL A 189 -14.35 -6.20 1.38
C VAL A 189 -13.90 -5.84 2.79
N ALA A 190 -12.60 -5.95 3.05
CA ALA A 190 -11.96 -5.56 4.30
C ALA A 190 -11.24 -4.21 4.12
N GLY A 191 -11.79 -3.15 4.68
CA GLY A 191 -11.21 -1.81 4.61
C GLY A 191 -12.18 -0.72 5.03
N ALA A 192 -11.62 0.38 5.51
CA ALA A 192 -12.42 1.53 5.86
C ALA A 192 -13.06 2.16 4.61
N PRO A 193 -14.24 2.77 4.74
CA PRO A 193 -14.77 3.63 3.69
C PRO A 193 -13.79 4.78 3.45
N GLY A 194 -13.45 4.99 2.19
CA GLY A 194 -12.59 6.09 1.74
C GLY A 194 -13.41 7.30 1.31
N TRP A 195 -13.09 7.84 0.13
CA TRP A 195 -13.80 8.95 -0.49
C TRP A 195 -14.31 8.55 -1.87
N GLY A 196 -15.23 9.34 -2.41
CA GLY A 196 -15.93 9.06 -3.67
C GLY A 196 -17.21 8.27 -3.47
N ASP A 197 -18.02 8.23 -4.51
CA ASP A 197 -19.27 7.52 -4.49
C ASP A 197 -19.01 6.01 -4.53
N ALA A 198 -19.34 5.34 -3.43
CA ALA A 198 -19.43 3.89 -3.38
C ALA A 198 -20.74 3.39 -4.06
N GLU A 199 -21.20 4.12 -5.08
CA GLU A 199 -22.36 3.71 -5.87
C GLU A 199 -22.08 2.35 -6.54
N GLY A 200 -22.94 1.38 -6.28
CA GLY A 200 -22.78 0.00 -6.75
C GLY A 200 -22.18 -0.98 -5.71
N THR A 201 -21.92 -0.53 -4.49
CA THR A 201 -21.52 -1.41 -3.38
C THR A 201 -22.71 -2.02 -2.63
N SER A 202 -23.94 -1.70 -3.02
CA SER A 202 -25.17 -2.31 -2.51
C SER A 202 -25.63 -3.52 -3.36
N GLU A 203 -24.75 -4.12 -4.15
CA GLU A 203 -25.06 -5.33 -4.90
C GLU A 203 -25.22 -6.52 -3.94
N ASP A 204 -26.21 -7.37 -4.22
CA ASP A 204 -26.40 -8.63 -3.50
C ASP A 204 -25.11 -9.47 -3.59
N GLY A 205 -24.70 -10.05 -2.46
CA GLY A 205 -23.47 -10.85 -2.39
C GLY A 205 -22.20 -10.08 -2.02
N VAL A 206 -22.25 -8.77 -1.75
CA VAL A 206 -21.11 -7.99 -1.23
C VAL A 206 -21.21 -7.78 0.27
N ARG A 207 -20.17 -8.17 0.99
CA ARG A 207 -20.05 -7.97 2.44
C ARG A 207 -18.92 -7.02 2.78
N PHE A 208 -19.25 -5.88 3.34
CA PHE A 208 -18.29 -4.91 3.86
C PHE A 208 -18.01 -5.18 5.34
N LEU A 209 -16.74 -5.41 5.67
CA LEU A 209 -16.29 -5.62 7.05
C LEU A 209 -15.91 -4.31 7.76
N GLY A 210 -15.71 -3.23 6.98
CA GLY A 210 -15.10 -2.03 7.52
C GLY A 210 -13.62 -2.24 7.86
N PHE A 211 -13.11 -1.46 8.81
CA PHE A 211 -11.73 -1.62 9.29
C PHE A 211 -11.56 -2.97 10.00
N VAL A 212 -10.65 -3.78 9.50
CA VAL A 212 -10.24 -5.06 10.12
C VAL A 212 -8.91 -4.83 10.84
N PRO A 213 -8.81 -5.13 12.15
CA PRO A 213 -7.55 -5.04 12.87
C PRO A 213 -6.45 -5.92 12.27
N GLU A 214 -5.20 -5.46 12.31
CA GLU A 214 -4.04 -6.16 11.74
C GLU A 214 -3.92 -7.60 12.23
N ARG A 215 -4.20 -7.86 13.52
CA ARG A 215 -4.20 -9.20 14.12
C ARG A 215 -5.20 -10.19 13.49
N ASP A 216 -6.23 -9.70 12.81
CA ASP A 216 -7.27 -10.52 12.21
C ASP A 216 -7.04 -10.76 10.70
N LEU A 217 -6.21 -9.91 10.05
CA LEU A 217 -5.90 -10.01 8.62
C LEU A 217 -5.27 -11.36 8.22
N PRO A 218 -4.29 -11.92 8.96
CA PRO A 218 -3.71 -13.22 8.67
C PRO A 218 -4.76 -14.33 8.52
N ALA A 219 -5.66 -14.42 9.50
CA ALA A 219 -6.74 -15.41 9.48
C ALA A 219 -7.79 -15.11 8.40
N LEU A 220 -8.03 -13.82 8.10
CA LEU A 220 -8.94 -13.43 7.02
C LEU A 220 -8.41 -13.84 5.64
N TYR A 221 -7.12 -13.61 5.36
CA TYR A 221 -6.45 -14.12 4.16
C TYR A 221 -6.56 -15.65 4.10
N SER A 222 -6.26 -16.34 5.19
CA SER A 222 -6.31 -17.82 5.25
C SER A 222 -7.74 -18.40 5.05
N CYS A 223 -8.78 -17.62 5.28
CA CYS A 223 -10.18 -18.03 5.09
C CYS A 223 -10.66 -17.87 3.65
N ALA A 224 -10.01 -17.04 2.83
CA ALA A 224 -10.50 -16.68 1.51
C ALA A 224 -10.30 -17.80 0.47
N THR A 225 -11.11 -17.78 -0.59
CA THR A 225 -10.99 -18.72 -1.71
C THR A 225 -10.06 -18.18 -2.78
N VAL A 226 -10.15 -16.89 -3.06
CA VAL A 226 -9.33 -16.15 -4.02
C VAL A 226 -9.19 -14.71 -3.56
N PHE A 227 -8.07 -14.10 -3.83
CA PHE A 227 -7.83 -12.68 -3.59
C PHE A 227 -7.92 -11.90 -4.90
N ALA A 228 -8.65 -10.78 -4.90
CA ALA A 228 -8.77 -9.94 -6.09
C ALA A 228 -8.47 -8.48 -5.79
N TYR A 229 -7.56 -7.90 -6.58
CA TYR A 229 -7.11 -6.53 -6.43
C TYR A 229 -6.97 -5.82 -7.79
N PRO A 230 -8.09 -5.62 -8.51
CA PRO A 230 -8.09 -5.01 -9.85
C PRO A 230 -8.00 -3.49 -9.77
N SER A 231 -7.02 -2.98 -9.03
CA SER A 231 -6.79 -1.55 -8.83
C SER A 231 -6.37 -0.88 -10.13
N LEU A 232 -6.84 0.36 -10.37
CA LEU A 232 -6.54 1.12 -11.57
C LEU A 232 -5.13 1.74 -11.56
N ASP A 233 -4.56 1.91 -10.37
CA ASP A 233 -3.23 2.49 -10.17
C ASP A 233 -2.71 2.14 -8.76
N GLU A 234 -1.45 1.74 -8.67
CA GLU A 234 -0.76 1.39 -7.43
C GLU A 234 0.73 1.70 -7.50
N GLY A 235 1.31 2.00 -6.34
CA GLY A 235 2.76 2.15 -6.23
C GLY A 235 3.51 0.84 -6.00
N PHE A 236 2.84 -0.17 -5.40
CA PHE A 236 3.42 -1.50 -5.14
C PHE A 236 2.33 -2.59 -5.11
N GLY A 237 1.33 -2.44 -4.23
CA GLY A 237 0.28 -3.44 -4.06
C GLY A 237 0.59 -4.43 -2.93
N MET A 238 0.90 -3.92 -1.72
CA MET A 238 1.14 -4.77 -0.54
C MET A 238 0.09 -5.87 -0.34
N PRO A 239 -1.24 -5.60 -0.51
CA PRO A 239 -2.23 -6.65 -0.34
C PRO A 239 -2.10 -7.82 -1.32
N VAL A 240 -1.53 -7.58 -2.51
CA VAL A 240 -1.19 -8.65 -3.48
C VAL A 240 -0.07 -9.52 -2.93
N ALA A 241 1.01 -8.92 -2.40
CA ALA A 241 2.11 -9.65 -1.80
C ALA A 241 1.66 -10.44 -0.57
N GLU A 242 0.83 -9.83 0.30
CA GLU A 242 0.25 -10.46 1.48
C GLU A 242 -0.60 -11.68 1.09
N ALA A 243 -1.52 -11.53 0.14
CA ALA A 243 -2.35 -12.66 -0.33
C ALA A 243 -1.50 -13.82 -0.87
N MET A 244 -0.44 -13.52 -1.63
CA MET A 244 0.51 -14.53 -2.12
C MET A 244 1.25 -15.22 -0.97
N ALA A 245 1.67 -14.49 0.06
CA ALA A 245 2.35 -15.03 1.23
C ALA A 245 1.47 -16.03 1.98
N TYR A 246 0.15 -15.78 2.05
CA TYR A 246 -0.83 -16.74 2.59
C TYR A 246 -1.24 -17.83 1.60
N GLY A 247 -0.70 -17.83 0.38
CA GLY A 247 -0.96 -18.86 -0.63
C GLY A 247 -2.34 -18.76 -1.25
N LEU A 248 -2.91 -17.59 -1.33
CA LEU A 248 -4.14 -17.38 -2.09
C LEU A 248 -3.84 -17.32 -3.59
N PRO A 249 -4.70 -17.87 -4.45
CA PRO A 249 -4.75 -17.48 -5.85
C PRO A 249 -5.05 -15.99 -5.95
N VAL A 250 -4.30 -15.27 -6.77
CA VAL A 250 -4.42 -13.81 -6.89
C VAL A 250 -4.85 -13.41 -8.28
N VAL A 251 -5.81 -12.47 -8.34
CA VAL A 251 -6.21 -11.74 -9.55
C VAL A 251 -5.85 -10.27 -9.35
N THR A 252 -5.08 -9.70 -10.27
CA THR A 252 -4.67 -8.28 -10.18
C THR A 252 -4.56 -7.63 -11.54
N SER A 253 -4.37 -6.32 -11.56
CA SER A 253 -4.38 -5.51 -12.79
C SER A 253 -3.11 -5.70 -13.61
N ARG A 254 -3.30 -5.79 -14.93
CA ARG A 254 -2.23 -5.66 -15.92
C ARG A 254 -1.79 -4.20 -16.03
N GLY A 255 -0.50 -3.97 -16.29
CA GLY A 255 0.06 -2.65 -16.57
C GLY A 255 0.20 -1.74 -15.35
N THR A 256 0.07 -2.27 -14.13
CA THR A 256 0.27 -1.52 -12.90
C THR A 256 1.41 -2.11 -12.06
N ALA A 257 1.83 -1.41 -10.99
CA ALA A 257 2.85 -1.94 -10.07
C ALA A 257 2.46 -3.29 -9.44
N THR A 258 1.17 -3.63 -9.38
CA THR A 258 0.72 -4.92 -8.86
C THR A 258 1.09 -6.09 -9.76
N GLU A 259 1.22 -5.88 -11.09
CA GLU A 259 1.77 -6.88 -12.01
C GLU A 259 3.24 -7.19 -11.69
N GLU A 260 4.05 -6.14 -11.44
CA GLU A 260 5.45 -6.28 -11.01
C GLU A 260 5.53 -7.03 -9.67
N THR A 261 4.73 -6.64 -8.69
CA THR A 261 4.67 -7.29 -7.38
C THR A 261 4.28 -8.76 -7.52
N ALA A 262 3.30 -9.07 -8.36
CA ALA A 262 2.89 -10.45 -8.62
C ALA A 262 3.97 -11.30 -9.31
N GLY A 263 4.87 -10.70 -10.11
CA GLY A 263 6.00 -11.39 -10.71
C GLY A 263 5.61 -12.64 -11.53
N GLY A 264 4.45 -12.60 -12.17
CA GLY A 264 3.91 -13.73 -12.94
C GLY A 264 3.20 -14.80 -12.09
N ALA A 265 2.99 -14.60 -10.80
CA ALA A 265 2.32 -15.54 -9.90
C ALA A 265 0.81 -15.23 -9.70
N ALA A 266 0.23 -14.35 -10.51
CA ALA A 266 -1.17 -13.99 -10.47
C ALA A 266 -1.81 -14.06 -11.86
N VAL A 267 -3.15 -14.10 -11.90
CA VAL A 267 -3.91 -13.86 -13.11
C VAL A 267 -4.02 -12.36 -13.33
N LEU A 268 -3.63 -11.89 -14.53
CA LEU A 268 -3.63 -10.49 -14.90
C LEU A 268 -4.86 -10.13 -15.71
N VAL A 269 -5.59 -9.10 -15.28
CA VAL A 269 -6.85 -8.65 -15.90
C VAL A 269 -6.76 -7.20 -16.37
N ASP A 270 -7.61 -6.82 -17.32
CA ASP A 270 -7.91 -5.43 -17.61
C ASP A 270 -8.84 -4.91 -16.51
N ALA A 271 -8.33 -4.01 -15.67
CA ALA A 271 -9.10 -3.44 -14.56
C ALA A 271 -10.28 -2.55 -15.03
N GLY A 272 -10.25 -2.08 -16.28
CA GLY A 272 -11.34 -1.30 -16.88
C GLY A 272 -12.52 -2.14 -17.33
N ASP A 273 -12.33 -3.45 -17.50
CA ASP A 273 -13.31 -4.37 -18.06
C ASP A 273 -13.82 -5.38 -17.03
N VAL A 274 -15.14 -5.37 -16.77
CA VAL A 274 -15.81 -6.27 -15.82
C VAL A 274 -15.74 -7.73 -16.27
N ASP A 275 -15.85 -7.98 -17.58
CA ASP A 275 -15.75 -9.35 -18.11
C ASP A 275 -14.35 -9.90 -17.98
N SER A 276 -13.33 -9.09 -18.23
CA SER A 276 -11.93 -9.50 -17.99
C SER A 276 -11.69 -9.85 -16.51
N ILE A 277 -12.24 -9.08 -15.58
CA ILE A 277 -12.13 -9.37 -14.13
C ILE A 277 -12.85 -10.68 -13.81
N ARG A 278 -14.06 -10.91 -14.34
CA ARG A 278 -14.85 -12.12 -14.15
C ARG A 278 -14.12 -13.36 -14.67
N GLU A 279 -13.57 -13.28 -15.88
CA GLU A 279 -12.81 -14.37 -16.50
C GLU A 279 -11.53 -14.65 -15.71
N GLY A 280 -10.85 -13.59 -15.23
CA GLY A 280 -9.69 -13.73 -14.37
C GLY A 280 -9.98 -14.42 -13.05
N LEU A 281 -11.13 -14.12 -12.42
CA LEU A 281 -11.57 -14.81 -11.21
C LEU A 281 -11.85 -16.29 -11.48
N ALA A 282 -12.54 -16.62 -12.57
CA ALA A 282 -12.81 -18.02 -12.97
C ALA A 282 -11.49 -18.78 -13.21
N ALA A 283 -10.57 -18.20 -13.97
CA ALA A 283 -9.26 -18.80 -14.22
C ALA A 283 -8.43 -19.00 -12.95
N ALA A 284 -8.52 -18.06 -12.01
CA ALA A 284 -7.80 -18.18 -10.72
C ALA A 284 -8.40 -19.30 -9.83
N LEU A 285 -9.71 -19.54 -9.91
CA LEU A 285 -10.34 -20.64 -9.21
C LEU A 285 -9.98 -22.00 -9.81
N ASP A 286 -9.89 -22.09 -11.15
CA ASP A 286 -9.56 -23.31 -11.87
C ASP A 286 -8.10 -23.75 -11.66
N ASP A 287 -7.15 -22.78 -11.56
CA ASP A 287 -5.70 -23.04 -11.39
C ASP A 287 -5.22 -22.73 -9.95
N ALA A 288 -6.13 -22.78 -8.97
CA ALA A 288 -5.85 -22.33 -7.61
C ALA A 288 -4.61 -22.98 -6.96
N PRO A 289 -4.39 -24.31 -7.01
CA PRO A 289 -3.22 -24.91 -6.39
C PRO A 289 -1.89 -24.41 -6.95
N ARG A 290 -1.81 -24.26 -8.26
CA ARG A 290 -0.60 -23.79 -8.96
C ARG A 290 -0.32 -22.33 -8.69
N LEU A 291 -1.37 -21.49 -8.69
CA LEU A 291 -1.23 -20.06 -8.35
C LEU A 291 -0.81 -19.88 -6.90
N ALA A 292 -1.35 -20.68 -5.97
CA ALA A 292 -0.98 -20.65 -4.57
C ALA A 292 0.51 -21.01 -4.35
N GLU A 293 1.03 -22.03 -5.03
CA GLU A 293 2.43 -22.41 -4.96
C GLU A 293 3.35 -21.31 -5.51
N ARG A 294 3.05 -20.81 -6.72
CA ARG A 294 3.80 -19.71 -7.34
C ARG A 294 3.75 -18.44 -6.53
N GLY A 295 2.58 -18.13 -5.93
CA GLY A 295 2.39 -16.98 -5.07
C GLY A 295 3.30 -17.04 -3.85
N ARG A 296 3.37 -18.19 -3.14
CA ARG A 296 4.28 -18.35 -1.99
C ARG A 296 5.74 -18.21 -2.39
N ALA A 297 6.14 -18.81 -3.52
CA ALA A 297 7.50 -18.68 -4.04
C ALA A 297 7.83 -17.22 -4.32
N ARG A 298 6.93 -16.49 -4.98
CA ARG A 298 7.11 -15.06 -5.26
C ARG A 298 7.16 -14.21 -3.99
N ALA A 299 6.30 -14.47 -3.01
CA ALA A 299 6.30 -13.75 -1.74
C ALA A 299 7.62 -13.93 -0.98
N ALA A 300 8.24 -15.11 -1.06
CA ALA A 300 9.54 -15.38 -0.45
C ALA A 300 10.69 -14.55 -1.05
N ASP A 301 10.55 -14.07 -2.30
CA ASP A 301 11.52 -13.16 -2.92
C ASP A 301 11.36 -11.71 -2.42
N LEU A 302 10.24 -11.37 -1.80
CA LEU A 302 9.94 -10.04 -1.27
C LEU A 302 10.35 -9.96 0.20
N SER A 303 11.60 -9.57 0.47
CA SER A 303 12.21 -9.59 1.80
C SER A 303 12.30 -8.20 2.42
N TRP A 304 11.86 -8.06 3.66
CA TRP A 304 12.07 -6.84 4.47
C TRP A 304 13.56 -6.59 4.76
N ASP A 305 14.38 -7.65 4.88
CA ASP A 305 15.82 -7.51 5.06
C ASP A 305 16.47 -6.88 3.82
N ALA A 306 16.09 -7.34 2.62
CA ALA A 306 16.57 -6.75 1.38
C ALA A 306 16.12 -5.28 1.22
N ALA A 307 14.88 -4.95 1.60
CA ALA A 307 14.39 -3.57 1.62
C ALA A 307 15.18 -2.69 2.61
N ALA A 308 15.48 -3.22 3.80
CA ALA A 308 16.26 -2.54 4.81
C ALA A 308 17.71 -2.32 4.35
N ASP A 309 18.35 -3.32 3.76
CA ASP A 309 19.71 -3.21 3.22
C ASP A 309 19.79 -2.18 2.09
N ALA A 310 18.84 -2.19 1.17
CA ALA A 310 18.75 -1.19 0.10
C ALA A 310 18.53 0.23 0.64
N THR A 311 17.68 0.37 1.65
CA THR A 311 17.44 1.65 2.32
C THR A 311 18.69 2.14 3.03
N LEU A 312 19.41 1.25 3.73
CA LEU A 312 20.66 1.57 4.41
C LEU A 312 21.78 1.97 3.44
N ALA A 313 21.84 1.29 2.29
CA ALA A 313 22.76 1.68 1.21
C ALA A 313 22.47 3.09 0.70
N ALA A 314 21.19 3.44 0.50
CA ALA A 314 20.78 4.78 0.13
C ALA A 314 21.14 5.84 1.20
N TYR A 315 21.02 5.51 2.49
CA TYR A 315 21.45 6.44 3.55
C TYR A 315 22.96 6.69 3.51
N ARG A 316 23.77 5.65 3.30
CA ARG A 316 25.24 5.79 3.18
C ARG A 316 25.61 6.60 1.95
N GLU A 317 24.94 6.39 0.84
CA GLU A 317 25.14 7.17 -0.39
C GLU A 317 24.78 8.65 -0.19
N ALA A 318 23.68 8.93 0.49
CA ALA A 318 23.24 10.31 0.76
C ALA A 318 24.15 11.05 1.75
N ALA A 319 24.73 10.33 2.70
CA ALA A 319 25.62 10.91 3.71
C ALA A 319 27.06 11.20 3.21
N GLY A 320 27.47 10.66 2.05
CA GLY A 320 28.80 10.80 1.43
C GLY A 320 29.72 9.70 1.90
#